data_f096fee41b962cb4538901606c896666
#
_entry.id   f096fee41b962cb4538901606c896666
#
_cell.length_a   1.000
_cell.length_b   1.000
_cell.length_c   1.000
_cell.angle_alpha   90.00
_cell.angle_beta   90.00
_cell.angle_gamma   90.00
#
_symmetry.space_group_name_H-M   'P 1'
#
loop_
_entity.id
_entity.type
_entity.pdbx_description
1 polymer ?
#
loop_
_entity_poly.entity_id
_entity_poly.type
_entity_poly.pdbx_seq_one_letter_code
_entity_poly.pdbx_strand_id
1 'polypeptide(L)'
;MAITNYTDLKNELSAYMFHQRLANRYDNCTQLFETAANSRLRVLPMETSVLLTTVNGNVALPADYVTWRTVRPTVPATTTPTTVPPYDELDYVHPAYLPPVGRGYDRLFTIEGNTFKVRPVDDRVGAYEFHYYQKIPALVAAGTNWLLTEYPNAYLYGVLTELAAVQRNAEMAQLYKARRDETFQEIIQRYAMTTGATSAKVRTAEYY
;
A
#
# COMPACT_ATOMS: atom_id res chain seq x y z
N MET A 1 19.91 20.46 -9.78
CA MET A 1 19.69 20.57 -8.32
C MET A 1 19.12 19.24 -7.85
N ALA A 2 19.50 18.70 -6.69
CA ALA A 2 18.89 17.44 -6.23
C ALA A 2 17.48 17.76 -5.68
N ILE A 3 16.50 16.94 -6.05
CA ILE A 3 15.11 17.06 -5.55
C ILE A 3 15.02 16.19 -4.29
N THR A 4 15.05 16.81 -3.12
CA THR A 4 15.06 16.10 -1.83
C THR A 4 13.78 16.29 -1.03
N ASN A 5 13.01 17.31 -1.34
CA ASN A 5 11.77 17.66 -0.64
C ASN A 5 10.75 18.30 -1.61
N TYR A 6 9.55 18.54 -1.10
CA TYR A 6 8.47 19.11 -1.92
C TYR A 6 8.78 20.52 -2.44
N THR A 7 9.54 21.31 -1.70
CA THR A 7 9.93 22.66 -2.16
C THR A 7 10.88 22.60 -3.35
N ASP A 8 11.86 21.68 -3.32
CA ASP A 8 12.76 21.44 -4.44
C ASP A 8 11.99 20.96 -5.68
N LEU A 9 11.03 20.06 -5.48
CA LEU A 9 10.16 19.58 -6.57
C LEU A 9 9.38 20.75 -7.20
N LYS A 10 8.80 21.64 -6.40
CA LYS A 10 8.08 22.83 -6.92
C LYS A 10 8.99 23.77 -7.70
N ASN A 11 10.20 23.97 -7.24
CA ASN A 11 11.19 24.79 -7.94
C ASN A 11 11.55 24.20 -9.30
N GLU A 12 11.76 22.86 -9.35
CA GLU A 12 12.06 22.17 -10.59
C GLU A 12 10.86 22.19 -11.57
N LEU A 13 9.64 21.96 -11.07
CA LEU A 13 8.42 22.08 -11.88
C LEU A 13 8.27 23.49 -12.47
N SER A 14 8.61 24.53 -11.71
CA SER A 14 8.57 25.91 -12.20
C SER A 14 9.57 26.15 -13.34
N ALA A 15 10.75 25.54 -13.27
CA ALA A 15 11.78 25.63 -14.31
C ALA A 15 11.33 24.94 -15.61
N TYR A 16 10.67 23.78 -15.51
CA TYR A 16 10.12 23.08 -16.68
C TYR A 16 8.96 23.81 -17.34
N MET A 17 8.11 24.46 -16.54
CA MET A 17 6.86 25.01 -17.05
C MET A 17 6.93 26.46 -17.55
N PHE A 18 8.03 27.17 -17.32
CA PHE A 18 8.26 28.57 -17.72
C PHE A 18 7.14 29.56 -17.34
N HIS A 19 6.08 29.13 -16.65
CA HIS A 19 4.91 29.91 -16.31
C HIS A 19 4.52 29.75 -14.84
N GLN A 20 4.77 30.76 -14.03
CA GLN A 20 4.38 30.83 -12.61
C GLN A 20 2.86 30.74 -12.37
N ARG A 21 2.04 30.89 -13.42
CA ARG A 21 0.56 30.85 -13.33
C ARG A 21 -0.01 29.49 -12.90
N LEU A 22 0.78 28.42 -12.94
CA LEU A 22 0.34 27.07 -12.56
C LEU A 22 0.78 26.67 -11.14
N ALA A 23 1.47 27.52 -10.42
CA ALA A 23 1.95 27.20 -9.06
C ALA A 23 0.81 26.81 -8.11
N ASN A 24 -0.39 27.39 -8.28
CA ASN A 24 -1.59 27.05 -7.52
C ASN A 24 -2.20 25.67 -7.88
N ARG A 25 -1.67 24.98 -8.90
CA ARG A 25 -2.11 23.65 -9.33
C ARG A 25 -1.17 22.54 -8.88
N TYR A 26 0.04 22.88 -8.40
CA TYR A 26 1.05 21.88 -8.06
C TYR A 26 0.55 20.89 -7.00
N ASP A 27 -0.09 21.37 -5.93
CA ASP A 27 -0.60 20.53 -4.86
C ASP A 27 -1.65 19.53 -5.39
N ASN A 28 -2.61 20.01 -6.18
CA ASN A 28 -3.65 19.15 -6.76
C ASN A 28 -3.06 18.13 -7.74
N CYS A 29 -2.14 18.55 -8.62
CA CYS A 29 -1.49 17.65 -9.58
C CYS A 29 -0.63 16.59 -8.86
N THR A 30 0.01 16.96 -7.74
CA THR A 30 0.75 16.03 -6.91
C THR A 30 -0.17 14.98 -6.30
N GLN A 31 -1.35 15.36 -5.78
CA GLN A 31 -2.33 14.42 -5.24
C GLN A 31 -2.88 13.48 -6.31
N LEU A 32 -3.14 13.98 -7.54
CA LEU A 32 -3.57 13.14 -8.66
C LEU A 32 -2.50 12.11 -9.02
N PHE A 33 -1.25 12.54 -9.10
CA PHE A 33 -0.13 11.64 -9.32
C PHE A 33 -0.01 10.58 -8.21
N GLU A 34 -0.08 10.97 -6.94
CA GLU A 34 -0.03 10.04 -5.80
C GLU A 34 -1.16 9.02 -5.83
N THR A 35 -2.36 9.43 -6.25
CA THR A 35 -3.49 8.52 -6.45
C THR A 35 -3.19 7.49 -7.54
N ALA A 36 -2.61 7.93 -8.66
CA ALA A 36 -2.18 7.03 -9.73
C ALA A 36 -1.04 6.10 -9.29
N ALA A 37 -0.07 6.61 -8.52
CA ALA A 37 1.03 5.80 -7.97
C ALA A 37 0.51 4.74 -6.99
N ASN A 38 -0.37 5.11 -6.06
CA ASN A 38 -1.01 4.20 -5.11
C ASN A 38 -1.88 3.13 -5.78
N SER A 39 -2.40 3.36 -6.98
CA SER A 39 -3.17 2.35 -7.71
C SER A 39 -2.29 1.31 -8.41
N ARG A 40 -1.04 1.66 -8.75
CA ARG A 40 -0.15 0.84 -9.57
C ARG A 40 0.96 0.16 -8.80
N LEU A 41 1.53 0.85 -7.80
CA LEU A 41 2.67 0.35 -7.05
C LEU A 41 2.23 -0.56 -5.90
N ARG A 42 2.89 -1.73 -5.82
CA ARG A 42 2.82 -2.68 -4.71
C ARG A 42 4.24 -3.18 -4.47
N VAL A 43 4.99 -2.39 -3.71
CA VAL A 43 6.44 -2.61 -3.53
C VAL A 43 6.82 -2.61 -2.06
N LEU A 44 7.96 -3.19 -1.75
CA LEU A 44 8.43 -3.40 -0.38
C LEU A 44 8.38 -2.13 0.52
N PRO A 45 8.74 -0.92 0.06
CA PRO A 45 8.64 0.28 0.89
C PRO A 45 7.20 0.68 1.28
N MET A 46 6.19 0.10 0.63
CA MET A 46 4.78 0.29 1.00
C MET A 46 4.29 -0.76 2.00
N GLU A 47 5.08 -1.80 2.28
CA GLU A 47 4.68 -2.85 3.21
C GLU A 47 4.81 -2.36 4.64
N THR A 48 3.80 -2.66 5.42
CA THR A 48 3.77 -2.39 6.85
C THR A 48 2.92 -3.44 7.57
N SER A 49 3.02 -3.49 8.88
CA SER A 49 2.19 -4.34 9.70
C SER A 49 1.54 -3.56 10.83
N VAL A 50 0.36 -3.97 11.22
CA VAL A 50 -0.37 -3.42 12.36
C VAL A 50 -1.04 -4.55 13.12
N LEU A 51 -1.14 -4.39 14.44
CA LEU A 51 -1.90 -5.29 15.28
C LEU A 51 -3.36 -4.85 15.31
N LEU A 52 -4.24 -5.66 14.73
CA LEU A 52 -5.69 -5.43 14.71
C LEU A 52 -6.36 -6.19 15.87
N THR A 53 -6.92 -5.47 16.83
CA THR A 53 -7.73 -6.07 17.90
C THR A 53 -9.18 -6.09 17.47
N THR A 54 -9.77 -7.30 17.36
CA THR A 54 -11.13 -7.46 16.90
C THR A 54 -12.14 -7.45 18.03
N VAL A 55 -13.33 -6.94 17.75
CA VAL A 55 -14.51 -7.08 18.62
C VAL A 55 -15.54 -7.92 17.87
N ASN A 56 -15.89 -9.08 18.42
CA ASN A 56 -16.73 -10.08 17.74
C ASN A 56 -16.23 -10.44 16.33
N GLY A 57 -14.88 -10.51 16.18
CA GLY A 57 -14.22 -10.82 14.93
C GLY A 57 -14.33 -9.74 13.86
N ASN A 58 -14.57 -8.47 14.24
CA ASN A 58 -14.62 -7.34 13.31
C ASN A 58 -13.72 -6.21 13.80
N VAL A 59 -13.07 -5.49 12.87
CA VAL A 59 -12.30 -4.29 13.16
C VAL A 59 -12.20 -3.41 11.91
N ALA A 60 -12.11 -2.10 12.09
CA ALA A 60 -11.86 -1.17 11.00
C ALA A 60 -10.43 -1.32 10.48
N LEU A 61 -10.25 -1.23 9.16
CA LEU A 61 -8.93 -1.20 8.53
C LEU A 61 -8.23 0.15 8.79
N PRO A 62 -6.89 0.17 8.75
CA PRO A 62 -6.12 1.41 8.79
C PRO A 62 -6.53 2.38 7.68
N ALA A 63 -6.47 3.69 7.95
CA ALA A 63 -6.88 4.73 6.99
C ALA A 63 -5.98 4.79 5.74
N ASP A 64 -4.75 4.33 5.87
CA ASP A 64 -3.75 4.24 4.81
C ASP A 64 -3.73 2.88 4.09
N TYR A 65 -4.67 2.00 4.40
CA TYR A 65 -4.79 0.69 3.77
C TYR A 65 -5.01 0.79 2.25
N VAL A 66 -4.28 -0.03 1.50
CA VAL A 66 -4.45 -0.22 0.05
C VAL A 66 -4.87 -1.64 -0.28
N THR A 67 -4.08 -2.63 0.13
CA THR A 67 -4.39 -4.05 -0.06
C THR A 67 -3.65 -4.89 0.97
N TRP A 68 -4.26 -6.00 1.39
CA TRP A 68 -3.66 -6.94 2.33
C TRP A 68 -2.56 -7.79 1.67
N ARG A 69 -1.69 -8.33 2.49
CA ARG A 69 -0.67 -9.29 2.08
C ARG A 69 -0.78 -10.60 2.84
N THR A 70 -0.64 -10.55 4.16
CA THR A 70 -0.81 -11.73 5.03
C THR A 70 -1.49 -11.33 6.32
N VAL A 71 -2.19 -12.28 6.94
CA VAL A 71 -2.85 -12.10 8.24
C VAL A 71 -2.51 -13.28 9.13
N ARG A 72 -2.01 -12.99 10.33
CA ARG A 72 -1.65 -14.02 11.32
C ARG A 72 -2.33 -13.76 12.64
N PRO A 73 -2.95 -14.77 13.27
CA PRO A 73 -3.45 -14.64 14.61
C PRO A 73 -2.30 -14.43 15.61
N THR A 74 -2.50 -13.57 16.59
CA THR A 74 -1.51 -13.30 17.64
C THR A 74 -2.12 -13.60 18.99
N VAL A 75 -1.42 -14.40 19.80
CA VAL A 75 -1.82 -14.66 21.18
C VAL A 75 -1.50 -13.43 22.03
N PRO A 76 -2.44 -12.92 22.84
CA PRO A 76 -2.14 -11.85 23.78
C PRO A 76 -0.99 -12.25 24.71
N ALA A 77 -0.04 -11.35 24.93
CA ALA A 77 1.13 -11.59 25.81
C ALA A 77 0.78 -11.94 27.26
N THR A 78 -0.48 -11.79 27.65
CA THR A 78 -1.01 -12.11 28.99
C THR A 78 -1.43 -13.57 29.15
N THR A 79 -1.50 -14.35 28.09
CA THR A 79 -1.84 -15.77 28.17
C THR A 79 -0.56 -16.59 28.30
N THR A 80 -0.42 -17.34 29.38
CA THR A 80 0.68 -18.30 29.56
C THR A 80 0.68 -19.26 28.38
N PRO A 81 1.77 -19.44 27.64
CA PRO A 81 1.78 -20.26 26.44
C PRO A 81 1.70 -21.75 26.81
N THR A 82 0.52 -22.25 27.06
CA THR A 82 0.26 -23.68 27.12
C THR A 82 -0.10 -24.13 25.73
N THR A 83 0.92 -24.65 25.00
CA THR A 83 0.75 -25.28 23.67
C THR A 83 -0.20 -24.56 22.71
N VAL A 84 0.20 -23.37 22.29
CA VAL A 84 -0.43 -22.74 21.15
C VAL A 84 0.14 -23.38 19.88
N PRO A 85 -0.65 -24.07 19.05
CA PRO A 85 -0.16 -24.52 17.75
C PRO A 85 0.33 -23.30 16.99
N PRO A 86 1.36 -23.44 16.14
CA PRO A 86 1.77 -22.34 15.26
C PRO A 86 0.54 -21.94 14.48
N TYR A 87 0.05 -20.72 14.74
CA TYR A 87 -1.08 -20.20 13.97
C TYR A 87 -0.62 -20.00 12.55
N ASP A 88 -1.20 -20.78 11.65
CA ASP A 88 -1.02 -20.61 10.23
C ASP A 88 -1.66 -19.28 9.79
N GLU A 89 -1.23 -18.79 8.64
CA GLU A 89 -1.85 -17.62 8.02
C GLU A 89 -3.36 -17.89 7.80
N LEU A 90 -4.17 -16.85 7.96
CA LEU A 90 -5.59 -16.93 7.66
C LEU A 90 -5.81 -16.94 6.14
N ASP A 91 -6.77 -17.73 5.70
CA ASP A 91 -7.18 -17.78 4.31
C ASP A 91 -8.22 -16.70 4.00
N TYR A 92 -8.01 -16.00 2.89
CA TYR A 92 -9.01 -15.04 2.40
C TYR A 92 -10.19 -15.78 1.77
N VAL A 93 -11.40 -15.35 2.12
CA VAL A 93 -12.64 -15.83 1.51
C VAL A 93 -13.50 -14.65 1.04
N HIS A 94 -14.19 -14.83 -0.08
CA HIS A 94 -15.12 -13.82 -0.57
C HIS A 94 -16.24 -13.58 0.46
N PRO A 95 -16.69 -12.33 0.70
CA PRO A 95 -17.69 -12.01 1.71
C PRO A 95 -18.97 -12.87 1.69
N ALA A 96 -19.41 -13.29 0.49
CA ALA A 96 -20.58 -14.15 0.32
C ALA A 96 -20.42 -15.57 0.90
N TYR A 97 -19.19 -16.02 1.11
CA TYR A 97 -18.87 -17.37 1.63
C TYR A 97 -18.33 -17.34 3.06
N LEU A 98 -18.28 -16.16 3.69
CA LEU A 98 -17.86 -16.07 5.07
C LEU A 98 -18.88 -16.77 5.98
N PRO A 99 -18.48 -17.72 6.84
CA PRO A 99 -19.39 -18.38 7.77
C PRO A 99 -20.10 -17.38 8.70
N PRO A 100 -21.26 -17.69 9.24
CA PRO A 100 -21.91 -16.88 10.25
C PRO A 100 -21.03 -16.80 11.51
N VAL A 101 -21.35 -15.84 12.37
CA VAL A 101 -20.66 -15.70 13.66
C VAL A 101 -20.83 -16.99 14.45
N GLY A 102 -19.72 -17.63 14.80
CA GLY A 102 -19.64 -18.85 15.57
C GLY A 102 -18.33 -18.90 16.33
N ARG A 103 -18.22 -19.83 17.30
CA ARG A 103 -16.98 -20.09 18.01
C ARG A 103 -16.20 -21.20 17.33
N GLY A 104 -14.88 -21.11 17.35
CA GLY A 104 -13.97 -22.07 16.76
C GLY A 104 -12.59 -21.49 16.52
N TYR A 105 -11.78 -22.22 15.74
CA TYR A 105 -10.47 -21.71 15.33
C TYR A 105 -10.62 -20.77 14.13
N ASP A 106 -10.05 -19.56 14.25
CA ASP A 106 -10.00 -18.59 13.18
C ASP A 106 -9.13 -19.11 12.04
N ARG A 107 -9.72 -19.28 10.88
CA ARG A 107 -8.98 -19.70 9.69
C ARG A 107 -9.31 -18.86 8.47
N LEU A 108 -10.44 -18.16 8.48
CA LEU A 108 -10.96 -17.43 7.35
C LEU A 108 -11.13 -15.97 7.69
N PHE A 109 -10.73 -15.12 6.77
CA PHE A 109 -11.01 -13.70 6.88
C PHE A 109 -11.56 -13.15 5.57
N THR A 110 -12.22 -12.01 5.68
CA THR A 110 -12.65 -11.22 4.53
C THR A 110 -12.51 -9.73 4.83
N ILE A 111 -12.56 -8.95 3.77
CA ILE A 111 -12.60 -7.50 3.83
C ILE A 111 -13.86 -7.04 3.13
N GLU A 112 -14.71 -6.32 3.86
CA GLU A 112 -15.95 -5.78 3.33
C GLU A 112 -16.01 -4.27 3.61
N GLY A 113 -15.95 -3.50 2.54
CA GLY A 113 -15.78 -2.05 2.63
C GLY A 113 -14.47 -1.69 3.34
N ASN A 114 -14.57 -1.02 4.49
CA ASN A 114 -13.42 -0.66 5.35
C ASN A 114 -13.35 -1.52 6.63
N THR A 115 -13.92 -2.72 6.60
CA THR A 115 -13.98 -3.59 7.78
C THR A 115 -13.29 -4.93 7.48
N PHE A 116 -12.32 -5.27 8.32
CA PHE A 116 -11.74 -6.61 8.41
C PHE A 116 -12.66 -7.49 9.25
N LYS A 117 -12.97 -8.67 8.76
CA LYS A 117 -13.83 -9.67 9.43
C LYS A 117 -13.13 -11.02 9.46
N VAL A 118 -13.13 -11.68 10.61
CA VAL A 118 -12.57 -13.02 10.79
C VAL A 118 -13.63 -13.96 11.33
N ARG A 119 -13.64 -15.20 10.84
CA ARG A 119 -14.61 -16.23 11.22
C ARG A 119 -14.00 -17.65 11.15
N PRO A 120 -14.41 -18.56 12.04
CA PRO A 120 -15.17 -18.28 13.26
C PRO A 120 -14.34 -17.44 14.26
N VAL A 121 -15.00 -16.87 15.26
CA VAL A 121 -14.31 -16.07 16.30
C VAL A 121 -13.70 -17.03 17.32
N ASP A 122 -12.39 -16.90 17.57
CA ASP A 122 -11.68 -17.62 18.63
C ASP A 122 -11.47 -16.70 19.83
N ASP A 123 -12.06 -17.04 20.96
CA ASP A 123 -11.95 -16.26 22.21
C ASP A 123 -10.49 -16.22 22.77
N ARG A 124 -9.59 -17.09 22.27
CA ARG A 124 -8.17 -17.14 22.65
C ARG A 124 -7.30 -16.19 21.82
N VAL A 125 -7.82 -15.73 20.68
CA VAL A 125 -7.11 -14.80 19.80
C VAL A 125 -7.59 -13.39 20.11
N GLY A 126 -6.71 -12.58 20.70
CA GLY A 126 -7.06 -11.19 21.03
C GLY A 126 -6.77 -10.21 19.91
N ALA A 127 -5.86 -10.56 19.00
CA ALA A 127 -5.39 -9.66 17.97
C ALA A 127 -4.83 -10.43 16.77
N TYR A 128 -4.73 -9.73 15.66
CA TYR A 128 -4.21 -10.24 14.39
C TYR A 128 -3.09 -9.34 13.90
N GLU A 129 -1.94 -9.92 13.59
CA GLU A 129 -0.88 -9.22 12.87
C GLU A 129 -1.28 -9.14 11.40
N PHE A 130 -1.62 -7.92 10.98
CA PHE A 130 -2.12 -7.62 9.65
C PHE A 130 -1.04 -6.95 8.82
N HIS A 131 -0.45 -7.68 7.86
CA HIS A 131 0.51 -7.15 6.91
C HIS A 131 -0.21 -6.65 5.68
N TYR A 132 0.07 -5.41 5.29
CA TYR A 132 -0.61 -4.77 4.17
C TYR A 132 0.29 -3.76 3.46
N TYR A 133 -0.14 -3.35 2.28
CA TYR A 133 0.45 -2.21 1.58
C TYR A 133 -0.26 -0.94 2.00
N GLN A 134 0.50 -0.01 2.54
CA GLN A 134 0.03 1.33 2.92
C GLN A 134 0.11 2.31 1.74
N LYS A 135 -0.73 3.34 1.77
CA LYS A 135 -0.61 4.46 0.84
C LYS A 135 0.74 5.15 1.00
N ILE A 136 1.29 5.63 -0.11
CA ILE A 136 2.45 6.53 -0.08
C ILE A 136 2.06 7.78 0.72
N PRO A 137 2.84 8.18 1.73
CA PRO A 137 2.56 9.38 2.52
C PRO A 137 2.42 10.60 1.60
N ALA A 138 1.33 11.37 1.77
CA ALA A 138 1.04 12.53 0.95
C ALA A 138 2.17 13.57 1.04
N LEU A 139 2.83 13.87 -0.06
CA LEU A 139 4.01 14.72 -0.14
C LEU A 139 3.72 16.14 0.32
N VAL A 140 2.54 16.66 0.01
CA VAL A 140 2.11 18.00 0.41
C VAL A 140 2.07 18.16 1.93
N ALA A 141 1.68 17.12 2.65
CA ALA A 141 1.60 17.14 4.11
C ALA A 141 2.91 16.74 4.79
N ALA A 142 3.60 15.74 4.25
CA ALA A 142 4.82 15.17 4.84
C ALA A 142 6.10 15.93 4.46
N GLY A 143 6.06 16.71 3.38
CA GLY A 143 7.24 17.41 2.84
C GLY A 143 8.22 16.52 2.08
N THR A 144 8.30 15.26 2.42
CA THR A 144 9.09 14.22 1.74
C THR A 144 8.48 12.83 1.96
N ASN A 145 8.84 11.88 1.12
CA ASN A 145 8.50 10.45 1.29
C ASN A 145 9.53 9.58 0.54
N TRP A 146 9.45 8.26 0.73
CA TRP A 146 10.40 7.31 0.15
C TRP A 146 10.44 7.38 -1.39
N LEU A 147 9.29 7.59 -2.04
CA LEU A 147 9.21 7.64 -3.51
C LEU A 147 9.92 8.88 -4.07
N LEU A 148 9.79 10.03 -3.40
CA LEU A 148 10.54 11.23 -3.80
C LEU A 148 12.03 11.08 -3.55
N THR A 149 12.40 10.47 -2.41
CA THR A 149 13.80 10.32 -2.02
C THR A 149 14.56 9.37 -2.93
N GLU A 150 13.95 8.23 -3.28
CA GLU A 150 14.59 7.19 -4.10
C GLU A 150 14.39 7.39 -5.61
N TYR A 151 13.23 7.93 -6.00
CA TYR A 151 12.82 8.06 -7.40
C TYR A 151 12.23 9.45 -7.69
N PRO A 152 13.00 10.53 -7.57
CA PRO A 152 12.51 11.89 -7.81
C PRO A 152 11.93 12.09 -9.22
N ASN A 153 12.42 11.32 -10.21
CA ASN A 153 11.90 11.32 -11.58
C ASN A 153 10.45 10.85 -11.66
N ALA A 154 10.03 9.91 -10.80
CA ALA A 154 8.63 9.47 -10.75
C ALA A 154 7.70 10.63 -10.40
N TYR A 155 8.05 11.42 -9.38
CA TYR A 155 7.29 12.62 -9.01
C TYR A 155 7.35 13.69 -10.09
N LEU A 156 8.55 14.00 -10.57
CA LEU A 156 8.72 15.05 -11.57
C LEU A 156 7.86 14.79 -12.82
N TYR A 157 8.06 13.65 -13.46
CA TYR A 157 7.31 13.32 -14.68
C TYR A 157 5.84 13.01 -14.40
N GLY A 158 5.51 12.48 -13.22
CA GLY A 158 4.14 12.26 -12.82
C GLY A 158 3.35 13.56 -12.71
N VAL A 159 3.87 14.53 -11.97
CA VAL A 159 3.22 15.84 -11.81
C VAL A 159 3.23 16.63 -13.12
N LEU A 160 4.32 16.57 -13.92
CA LEU A 160 4.37 17.19 -15.25
C LEU A 160 3.32 16.62 -16.20
N THR A 161 2.99 15.34 -16.12
CA THR A 161 1.90 14.74 -16.90
C THR A 161 0.57 15.41 -16.62
N GLU A 162 0.24 15.59 -15.34
CA GLU A 162 -1.01 16.21 -14.90
C GLU A 162 -1.05 17.72 -15.27
N LEU A 163 0.09 18.40 -15.11
CA LEU A 163 0.20 19.82 -15.50
C LEU A 163 0.05 20.03 -17.01
N ALA A 164 0.65 19.16 -17.84
CA ALA A 164 0.51 19.21 -19.29
C ALA A 164 -0.94 18.95 -19.72
N ALA A 165 -1.64 18.05 -19.02
CA ALA A 165 -3.07 17.83 -19.25
C ALA A 165 -3.91 19.08 -18.92
N VAL A 166 -3.61 19.78 -17.83
CA VAL A 166 -4.24 21.07 -17.48
C VAL A 166 -4.01 22.11 -18.56
N GLN A 167 -2.83 22.13 -19.17
CA GLN A 167 -2.49 23.04 -20.29
C GLN A 167 -3.08 22.60 -21.64
N ARG A 168 -3.74 21.43 -21.69
CA ARG A 168 -4.25 20.81 -22.94
C ARG A 168 -3.15 20.52 -23.97
N ASN A 169 -1.93 20.30 -23.50
CA ASN A 169 -0.81 19.90 -24.34
C ASN A 169 -0.69 18.37 -24.36
N ALA A 170 -1.40 17.74 -25.28
CA ALA A 170 -1.49 16.27 -25.34
C ALA A 170 -0.13 15.63 -25.68
N GLU A 171 0.70 16.27 -26.50
CA GLU A 171 2.01 15.76 -26.91
C GLU A 171 2.95 15.66 -25.69
N MET A 172 3.09 16.76 -24.95
CA MET A 172 3.93 16.77 -23.75
C MET A 172 3.37 15.85 -22.65
N ALA A 173 2.05 15.77 -22.49
CA ALA A 173 1.42 14.85 -21.55
C ALA A 173 1.75 13.39 -21.88
N GLN A 174 1.76 13.00 -23.15
CA GLN A 174 2.15 11.64 -23.57
C GLN A 174 3.64 11.37 -23.32
N LEU A 175 4.51 12.34 -23.62
CA LEU A 175 5.95 12.21 -23.38
C LEU A 175 6.25 12.01 -21.89
N TYR A 176 5.70 12.85 -21.01
CA TYR A 176 5.91 12.74 -19.57
C TYR A 176 5.29 11.48 -19.00
N LYS A 177 4.11 11.08 -19.48
CA LYS A 177 3.47 9.82 -19.12
C LYS A 177 4.35 8.61 -19.45
N ALA A 178 4.97 8.58 -20.63
CA ALA A 178 5.89 7.51 -21.01
C ALA A 178 7.08 7.41 -20.05
N ARG A 179 7.71 8.54 -19.71
CA ARG A 179 8.82 8.61 -18.75
C ARG A 179 8.42 8.15 -17.34
N ARG A 180 7.26 8.60 -16.86
CA ARG A 180 6.71 8.13 -15.58
C ARG A 180 6.47 6.63 -15.58
N ASP A 181 5.85 6.10 -16.63
CA ASP A 181 5.51 4.68 -16.72
C ASP A 181 6.77 3.82 -16.83
N GLU A 182 7.83 4.29 -17.50
CA GLU A 182 9.17 3.68 -17.51
C GLU A 182 9.75 3.61 -16.09
N THR A 183 9.75 4.72 -15.36
CA THR A 183 10.21 4.75 -13.95
C THR A 183 9.40 3.79 -13.07
N PHE A 184 8.08 3.70 -13.25
CA PHE A 184 7.26 2.75 -12.50
C PHE A 184 7.65 1.29 -12.79
N GLN A 185 7.96 0.96 -14.05
CA GLN A 185 8.44 -0.38 -14.39
C GLN A 185 9.80 -0.69 -13.75
N GLU A 186 10.71 0.27 -13.73
CA GLU A 186 12.00 0.12 -13.04
C GLU A 186 11.81 -0.16 -11.54
N ILE A 187 10.93 0.60 -10.88
CA ILE A 187 10.59 0.42 -9.47
C ILE A 187 10.04 -0.99 -9.23
N ILE A 188 9.04 -1.40 -10.02
CA ILE A 188 8.42 -2.72 -9.90
C ILE A 188 9.44 -3.83 -10.10
N GLN A 189 10.28 -3.74 -11.14
CA GLN A 189 11.31 -4.74 -11.44
C GLN A 189 12.34 -4.84 -10.31
N ARG A 190 12.83 -3.71 -9.79
CA ARG A 190 13.79 -3.68 -8.69
C ARG A 190 13.27 -4.44 -7.46
N TYR A 191 12.03 -4.18 -7.07
CA TYR A 191 11.45 -4.83 -5.90
C TYR A 191 10.91 -6.23 -6.16
N ALA A 192 10.52 -6.57 -7.39
CA ALA A 192 10.15 -7.94 -7.76
C ALA A 192 11.34 -8.92 -7.60
N MET A 193 12.54 -8.50 -7.95
CA MET A 193 13.75 -9.30 -7.74
C MET A 193 14.01 -9.57 -6.26
N THR A 194 13.70 -8.63 -5.39
CA THR A 194 13.89 -8.77 -3.93
C THR A 194 12.82 -9.69 -3.33
N THR A 195 11.59 -9.67 -3.85
CA THR A 195 10.48 -10.50 -3.36
C THR A 195 10.56 -11.94 -3.87
N GLY A 196 11.06 -12.15 -5.09
CA GLY A 196 11.20 -13.47 -5.71
C GLY A 196 12.23 -14.38 -5.03
N ALA A 197 13.21 -13.82 -4.32
CA ALA A 197 14.21 -14.58 -3.60
C ALA A 197 13.68 -15.22 -2.29
N THR A 198 12.49 -14.81 -1.80
CA THR A 198 11.95 -15.25 -0.52
C THR A 198 10.68 -16.12 -0.64
N SER A 199 10.09 -16.28 -1.82
CA SER A 199 8.75 -16.83 -2.01
C SER A 199 8.68 -18.15 -2.76
N ALA A 200 9.51 -19.11 -2.44
CA ALA A 200 9.35 -20.47 -2.97
C ALA A 200 9.35 -21.53 -1.86
N LYS A 201 8.64 -21.32 -0.78
CA LYS A 201 8.15 -22.45 0.02
C LYS A 201 6.75 -22.80 -0.48
N VAL A 202 6.69 -23.59 -1.56
CA VAL A 202 5.51 -24.40 -1.87
C VAL A 202 5.37 -25.37 -0.71
N ARG A 203 4.43 -25.09 0.20
CA ARG A 203 4.00 -26.09 1.19
C ARG A 203 3.17 -27.10 0.41
N THR A 204 3.77 -28.24 0.08
CA THR A 204 3.00 -29.45 -0.19
C THR A 204 2.27 -29.81 1.09
N ALA A 205 0.95 -29.64 1.10
CA ALA A 205 0.10 -30.20 2.15
C ALA A 205 0.19 -31.73 2.03
N GLU A 206 0.97 -32.36 2.88
CA GLU A 206 0.83 -33.78 3.15
C GLU A 206 -0.42 -33.95 4.03
N TYR A 207 -1.49 -34.42 3.41
CA TYR A 207 -2.65 -34.95 4.12
C TYR A 207 -2.28 -36.33 4.68
N TYR A 208 -2.21 -36.42 5.99
CA TYR A 208 -2.36 -37.68 6.72
C TYR A 208 -3.69 -37.68 7.45
#